data_ccc1ee87c5e3a72169edd8495ca52074
#
_entry.id   ccc1ee87c5e3a72169edd8495ca52074
#
_cell.length_a   1.000
_cell.length_b   1.000
_cell.length_c   1.000
_cell.angle_alpha   90.00
_cell.angle_beta   90.00
_cell.angle_gamma   90.00
#
_symmetry.space_group_name_H-M   'P 1'
#
loop_
_entity.id
_entity.type
_entity.pdbx_description
1 polymer ?
#
loop_
_entity_poly.entity_id
_entity_poly.type
_entity_poly.pdbx_seq_one_letter_code
_entity_poly.pdbx_strand_id
1 'polypeptide(L)'
;YRALNEQVMRMRQGTPLVFEIGGNESLHFCHHDVMMEAAGTSLQIHLQVPYRHITAAFNHAIRISAPMVALCANAPYLFGKDLWAESRIPLFEQAINVNQLSHRLGEGRVSFGTGYTRENLLDLFQENRDHYPIMLPICQPGDPQQLTNLMLHNGTIWRWNRPLVSLDTSGKPQLRIEHRVASAGPTLEDIIANTVFFSGVIMGMLTQ
;
A
#
# COMPACT_ATOMS: atom_id res chain seq x y z
N TYR A 1 13.73 2.89 9.53
CA TYR A 1 13.50 1.44 9.49
C TYR A 1 13.50 0.82 10.90
N ARG A 2 14.57 1.03 11.70
CA ARG A 2 14.72 0.45 13.04
C ARG A 2 13.52 0.74 13.94
N ALA A 3 13.07 2.01 14.04
CA ALA A 3 11.92 2.38 14.85
C ALA A 3 10.62 1.68 14.42
N LEU A 4 10.42 1.50 13.10
CA LEU A 4 9.28 0.76 12.56
C LEU A 4 9.32 -0.70 12.99
N ASN A 5 10.47 -1.36 12.81
CA ASN A 5 10.67 -2.74 13.23
C ASN A 5 10.40 -2.95 14.72
N GLU A 6 11.00 -2.11 15.57
CA GLU A 6 10.80 -2.15 17.03
C GLU A 6 9.31 -2.01 17.40
N GLN A 7 8.57 -1.12 16.73
CA GLN A 7 7.15 -0.93 16.99
C GLN A 7 6.28 -2.09 16.50
N VAL A 8 6.55 -2.63 15.31
CA VAL A 8 5.84 -3.82 14.82
C VAL A 8 6.03 -4.99 15.79
N MET A 9 7.27 -5.29 16.18
CA MET A 9 7.56 -6.39 17.11
C MET A 9 6.98 -6.13 18.51
N ARG A 10 6.95 -4.87 18.96
CA ARG A 10 6.28 -4.49 20.22
C ARG A 10 4.77 -4.72 20.14
N MET A 11 4.10 -4.31 19.06
CA MET A 11 2.66 -4.54 18.87
C MET A 11 2.34 -6.03 18.80
N ARG A 12 3.25 -6.83 18.29
CA ARG A 12 3.18 -8.29 18.27
C ARG A 12 3.59 -8.97 19.56
N GLN A 13 3.96 -8.22 20.61
CA GLN A 13 4.44 -8.75 21.89
C GLN A 13 5.64 -9.71 21.73
N GLY A 14 6.51 -9.45 20.76
CA GLY A 14 7.67 -10.25 20.44
C GLY A 14 7.39 -11.54 19.65
N THR A 15 6.14 -11.82 19.30
CA THR A 15 5.80 -13.00 18.48
C THR A 15 6.32 -12.85 17.06
N PRO A 16 7.00 -13.88 16.51
CA PRO A 16 7.52 -13.84 15.15
C PRO A 16 6.43 -13.59 14.10
N LEU A 17 6.84 -13.01 12.98
CA LEU A 17 6.05 -12.98 11.76
C LEU A 17 6.03 -14.39 11.15
N VAL A 18 4.86 -14.90 10.82
CA VAL A 18 4.68 -16.19 10.16
C VAL A 18 4.33 -15.92 8.70
N PHE A 19 5.03 -16.59 7.80
CA PHE A 19 4.83 -16.51 6.37
C PHE A 19 4.36 -17.85 5.84
N GLU A 20 3.20 -17.81 5.19
CA GLU A 20 2.58 -18.96 4.52
C GLU A 20 2.16 -18.51 3.13
N ILE A 21 2.89 -18.96 2.11
CA ILE A 21 2.64 -18.58 0.73
C ILE A 21 2.53 -19.85 -0.11
N GLY A 22 1.40 -20.04 -0.76
CA GLY A 22 1.14 -21.18 -1.62
C GLY A 22 1.29 -20.86 -3.11
N GLY A 23 1.31 -21.89 -3.92
CA GLY A 23 1.36 -21.85 -5.38
C GLY A 23 1.53 -23.25 -5.93
N ASN A 24 2.40 -23.44 -6.93
CA ASN A 24 2.81 -24.79 -7.37
C ASN A 24 3.56 -25.53 -6.26
N GLU A 25 4.34 -24.80 -5.49
CA GLU A 25 4.94 -25.25 -4.23
C GLU A 25 4.36 -24.45 -3.06
N SER A 26 4.81 -24.72 -1.85
CA SER A 26 4.49 -23.97 -0.65
C SER A 26 5.76 -23.47 0.04
N LEU A 27 5.68 -22.26 0.60
CA LEU A 27 6.73 -21.66 1.40
C LEU A 27 6.17 -21.35 2.79
N HIS A 28 6.79 -21.91 3.82
CA HIS A 28 6.44 -21.63 5.21
C HIS A 28 7.70 -21.35 6.02
N PHE A 29 7.75 -20.21 6.70
CA PHE A 29 8.84 -19.83 7.60
C PHE A 29 8.41 -18.75 8.59
N CYS A 30 9.23 -18.55 9.63
CA CYS A 30 9.06 -17.49 10.61
C CYS A 30 10.23 -16.51 10.56
N HIS A 31 9.95 -15.24 10.82
CA HIS A 31 10.96 -14.19 10.90
C HIS A 31 10.74 -13.25 12.09
N HIS A 32 11.83 -12.76 12.68
CA HIS A 32 11.79 -11.94 13.89
C HIS A 32 11.93 -10.44 13.61
N ASP A 33 11.83 -10.03 12.36
CA ASP A 33 11.82 -8.63 11.96
C ASP A 33 11.03 -8.42 10.65
N VAL A 34 10.80 -7.14 10.28
CA VAL A 34 10.02 -6.76 9.10
C VAL A 34 10.85 -6.73 7.80
N MET A 35 12.09 -7.23 7.81
CA MET A 35 12.98 -7.19 6.63
C MET A 35 12.45 -7.96 5.42
N MET A 36 11.57 -8.92 5.65
CA MET A 36 10.97 -9.71 4.55
C MET A 36 10.17 -8.84 3.58
N GLU A 37 9.65 -7.69 4.03
CA GLU A 37 9.01 -6.71 3.14
C GLU A 37 9.93 -6.29 1.98
N ALA A 38 11.24 -6.16 2.25
CA ALA A 38 12.22 -5.76 1.24
C ALA A 38 12.45 -6.81 0.13
N ALA A 39 12.02 -8.05 0.32
CA ALA A 39 12.10 -9.07 -0.73
C ALA A 39 11.02 -8.89 -1.83
N GLY A 40 9.98 -8.09 -1.55
CA GLY A 40 8.89 -7.81 -2.48
C GLY A 40 9.09 -6.51 -3.26
N THR A 41 9.80 -6.55 -4.40
CA THR A 41 9.93 -5.37 -5.26
C THR A 41 8.62 -5.05 -5.98
N SER A 42 8.30 -3.77 -6.14
CA SER A 42 7.06 -3.32 -6.78
C SER A 42 7.24 -2.06 -7.60
N LEU A 43 6.31 -1.81 -8.51
CA LEU A 43 6.12 -0.53 -9.17
C LEU A 43 5.12 0.30 -8.35
N GLN A 44 5.48 1.54 -8.03
CA GLN A 44 4.57 2.50 -7.39
C GLN A 44 4.28 3.63 -8.37
N ILE A 45 3.01 3.77 -8.74
CA ILE A 45 2.57 4.82 -9.67
C ILE A 45 1.88 5.91 -8.86
N HIS A 46 2.43 7.12 -8.90
CA HIS A 46 1.85 8.29 -8.25
C HIS A 46 1.06 9.10 -9.26
N LEU A 47 -0.26 9.09 -9.14
CA LEU A 47 -1.16 9.82 -10.00
C LEU A 47 -1.68 11.07 -9.28
N GLN A 48 -1.43 12.23 -9.85
CA GLN A 48 -2.01 13.50 -9.43
C GLN A 48 -3.10 13.91 -10.43
N VAL A 49 -4.29 14.18 -9.92
CA VAL A 49 -5.41 14.69 -10.70
C VAL A 49 -6.00 15.95 -10.03
N PRO A 50 -6.73 16.79 -10.73
CA PRO A 50 -7.44 17.92 -10.12
C PRO A 50 -8.33 17.47 -8.95
N TYR A 51 -8.40 18.28 -7.91
CA TYR A 51 -9.14 17.95 -6.67
C TYR A 51 -10.57 17.45 -6.94
N ARG A 52 -11.28 18.06 -7.88
CA ARG A 52 -12.65 17.66 -8.25
C ARG A 52 -12.78 16.22 -8.77
N HIS A 53 -11.69 15.61 -9.22
CA HIS A 53 -11.68 14.25 -9.79
C HIS A 53 -11.02 13.21 -8.88
N ILE A 54 -10.40 13.63 -7.76
CA ILE A 54 -9.55 12.75 -6.96
C ILE A 54 -10.33 11.58 -6.34
N THR A 55 -11.56 11.81 -5.89
CA THR A 55 -12.45 10.79 -5.33
C THR A 55 -12.81 9.73 -6.37
N ALA A 56 -13.23 10.18 -7.56
CA ALA A 56 -13.53 9.28 -8.67
C ALA A 56 -12.29 8.52 -9.13
N ALA A 57 -11.15 9.20 -9.27
CA ALA A 57 -9.88 8.57 -9.64
C ALA A 57 -9.44 7.50 -8.63
N PHE A 58 -9.60 7.76 -7.32
CA PHE A 58 -9.31 6.76 -6.28
C PHE A 58 -10.22 5.53 -6.42
N ASN A 59 -11.51 5.73 -6.59
CA ASN A 59 -12.46 4.64 -6.77
C ASN A 59 -12.19 3.85 -8.07
N HIS A 60 -11.78 4.53 -9.13
CA HIS A 60 -11.34 3.86 -10.37
C HIS A 60 -10.05 3.07 -10.17
N ALA A 61 -9.09 3.59 -9.39
CA ALA A 61 -7.88 2.85 -9.06
C ALA A 61 -8.19 1.55 -8.33
N ILE A 62 -9.16 1.54 -7.40
CA ILE A 62 -9.62 0.29 -6.77
C ILE A 62 -10.21 -0.66 -7.81
N ARG A 63 -11.09 -0.18 -8.70
CA ARG A 63 -11.75 -1.00 -9.72
C ARG A 63 -10.77 -1.71 -10.63
N ILE A 64 -9.69 -1.02 -11.03
CA ILE A 64 -8.71 -1.59 -11.96
C ILE A 64 -7.59 -2.36 -11.26
N SER A 65 -7.56 -2.41 -9.93
CA SER A 65 -6.48 -3.09 -9.19
C SER A 65 -6.36 -4.57 -9.54
N ALA A 66 -7.47 -5.31 -9.61
CA ALA A 66 -7.44 -6.72 -9.97
C ALA A 66 -7.02 -6.94 -11.45
N PRO A 67 -7.58 -6.24 -12.44
CA PRO A 67 -7.05 -6.27 -13.81
C PRO A 67 -5.58 -5.91 -13.92
N MET A 68 -5.10 -4.91 -13.14
CA MET A 68 -3.68 -4.54 -13.11
C MET A 68 -2.80 -5.69 -12.60
N VAL A 69 -3.19 -6.35 -11.50
CA VAL A 69 -2.44 -7.52 -11.00
C VAL A 69 -2.39 -8.61 -12.06
N ALA A 70 -3.52 -8.92 -12.71
CA ALA A 70 -3.57 -9.95 -13.74
C ALA A 70 -2.68 -9.62 -14.96
N LEU A 71 -2.59 -8.33 -15.32
CA LEU A 71 -1.81 -7.87 -16.48
C LEU A 71 -0.31 -7.86 -16.20
N CYS A 72 0.12 -7.42 -15.01
CA CYS A 72 1.51 -7.15 -14.68
C CYS A 72 2.11 -8.11 -13.66
N ALA A 73 1.47 -9.27 -13.40
CA ALA A 73 1.99 -10.29 -12.50
C ALA A 73 3.40 -10.73 -12.92
N ASN A 74 4.38 -10.61 -12.02
CA ASN A 74 5.78 -10.93 -12.30
C ASN A 74 6.57 -11.32 -11.05
N ALA A 75 5.93 -12.02 -10.11
CA ALA A 75 6.57 -12.45 -8.86
C ALA A 75 6.27 -13.94 -8.53
N PRO A 76 6.55 -14.89 -9.47
CA PRO A 76 6.22 -16.30 -9.24
C PRO A 76 7.20 -17.01 -8.32
N TYR A 77 8.41 -16.47 -8.12
CA TYR A 77 9.46 -17.14 -7.35
C TYR A 77 9.83 -16.36 -6.10
N LEU A 78 9.97 -17.07 -4.98
CA LEU A 78 10.48 -16.50 -3.75
C LEU A 78 11.32 -17.56 -3.01
N PHE A 79 12.57 -17.23 -2.64
CA PHE A 79 13.51 -18.10 -1.93
C PHE A 79 13.64 -19.50 -2.58
N GLY A 80 13.70 -19.55 -3.90
CA GLY A 80 13.88 -20.78 -4.67
C GLY A 80 12.63 -21.66 -4.80
N LYS A 81 11.45 -21.15 -4.38
CA LYS A 81 10.16 -21.81 -4.52
C LYS A 81 9.36 -21.25 -5.69
N ASP A 82 8.72 -22.14 -6.45
CA ASP A 82 7.74 -21.82 -7.48
C ASP A 82 6.37 -21.67 -6.83
N LEU A 83 5.93 -20.43 -6.70
CA LEU A 83 4.70 -20.05 -6.01
C LEU A 83 3.64 -19.56 -7.03
N TRP A 84 2.68 -18.78 -6.59
CA TRP A 84 1.72 -18.18 -7.51
C TRP A 84 2.27 -16.89 -8.14
N ALA A 85 1.67 -16.44 -9.24
CA ALA A 85 2.20 -15.38 -10.10
C ALA A 85 2.51 -14.05 -9.38
N GLU A 86 1.90 -13.79 -8.22
CA GLU A 86 2.08 -12.59 -7.40
C GLU A 86 2.36 -12.91 -5.92
N SER A 87 3.35 -13.77 -5.66
CA SER A 87 3.78 -14.11 -4.29
C SER A 87 4.20 -12.89 -3.44
N ARG A 88 4.51 -11.76 -4.09
CA ARG A 88 4.79 -10.48 -3.44
C ARG A 88 3.60 -9.97 -2.60
N ILE A 89 2.36 -10.23 -3.04
CA ILE A 89 1.16 -9.76 -2.34
C ILE A 89 1.08 -10.38 -0.94
N PRO A 90 0.98 -11.71 -0.77
CA PRO A 90 0.94 -12.32 0.56
C PRO A 90 2.22 -12.08 1.35
N LEU A 91 3.39 -11.98 0.71
CA LEU A 91 4.63 -11.62 1.38
C LEU A 91 4.50 -10.26 2.09
N PHE A 92 4.03 -9.23 1.37
CA PHE A 92 3.93 -7.88 1.93
C PHE A 92 2.85 -7.78 3.00
N GLU A 93 1.69 -8.40 2.78
CA GLU A 93 0.62 -8.42 3.77
C GLU A 93 1.05 -9.09 5.09
N GLN A 94 1.83 -10.16 5.00
CA GLN A 94 2.33 -10.89 6.18
C GLN A 94 3.53 -10.22 6.84
N ALA A 95 4.40 -9.56 6.07
CA ALA A 95 5.63 -8.92 6.58
C ALA A 95 5.37 -7.76 7.56
N ILE A 96 4.22 -7.11 7.48
CA ILE A 96 3.88 -5.95 8.32
C ILE A 96 2.58 -6.21 9.11
N ASN A 97 2.22 -7.47 9.29
CA ASN A 97 1.04 -7.82 10.05
C ASN A 97 1.29 -7.62 11.55
N VAL A 98 0.59 -6.67 12.15
CA VAL A 98 0.67 -6.37 13.59
C VAL A 98 -0.38 -7.13 14.41
N ASN A 99 -1.36 -7.75 13.78
CA ASN A 99 -2.46 -8.44 14.43
C ASN A 99 -2.21 -9.95 14.40
N GLN A 100 -2.02 -10.56 15.58
CA GLN A 100 -1.83 -12.01 15.69
C GLN A 100 -3.12 -12.82 15.48
N LEU A 101 -4.28 -12.20 15.65
CA LEU A 101 -5.57 -12.89 15.76
C LEU A 101 -6.61 -12.49 14.69
N SER A 102 -6.31 -11.50 13.86
CA SER A 102 -7.28 -10.98 12.88
C SER A 102 -6.88 -11.39 11.48
N HIS A 103 -7.56 -12.42 10.97
CA HIS A 103 -7.58 -12.78 9.55
C HIS A 103 -8.75 -12.09 8.81
N ARG A 104 -9.31 -11.02 9.37
CA ARG A 104 -10.40 -10.30 8.71
C ARG A 104 -9.86 -9.47 7.56
N LEU A 105 -10.46 -9.63 6.41
CA LEU A 105 -10.19 -8.80 5.23
C LEU A 105 -10.37 -7.31 5.61
N GLY A 106 -9.34 -6.51 5.35
CA GLY A 106 -9.37 -5.06 5.57
C GLY A 106 -8.75 -4.56 6.89
N GLU A 107 -8.39 -5.45 7.82
CA GLU A 107 -7.80 -5.05 9.12
C GLU A 107 -6.26 -4.98 9.11
N GLY A 108 -5.62 -5.53 8.08
CA GLY A 108 -4.16 -5.41 7.91
C GLY A 108 -3.75 -4.01 7.46
N ARG A 109 -2.55 -3.58 7.86
CA ARG A 109 -1.98 -2.30 7.39
C ARG A 109 -1.69 -2.27 5.89
N VAL A 110 -1.52 -3.45 5.28
CA VAL A 110 -1.46 -3.65 3.84
C VAL A 110 -2.81 -4.21 3.39
N SER A 111 -3.65 -3.37 2.80
CA SER A 111 -5.01 -3.74 2.41
C SER A 111 -5.60 -2.71 1.44
N PHE A 112 -6.84 -2.91 1.00
CA PHE A 112 -7.63 -1.88 0.31
C PHE A 112 -8.40 -0.97 1.30
N GLY A 113 -8.27 -1.20 2.61
CA GLY A 113 -9.12 -0.58 3.61
C GLY A 113 -10.56 -1.08 3.52
N THR A 114 -11.53 -0.23 3.86
CA THR A 114 -12.96 -0.57 3.76
C THR A 114 -13.52 -0.50 2.33
N GLY A 115 -12.70 -0.12 1.35
CA GLY A 115 -13.06 -0.10 -0.05
C GLY A 115 -13.21 1.30 -0.64
N TYR A 116 -14.32 1.54 -1.34
CA TYR A 116 -14.56 2.81 -2.02
C TYR A 116 -14.81 3.95 -1.04
N THR A 117 -14.22 5.12 -1.32
CA THR A 117 -14.64 6.36 -0.64
C THR A 117 -15.99 6.82 -1.17
N ARG A 118 -16.85 7.34 -0.29
CA ARG A 118 -18.22 7.70 -0.62
C ARG A 118 -18.36 9.18 -1.00
N GLU A 119 -17.86 10.05 -0.16
CA GLU A 119 -18.00 11.49 -0.33
C GLU A 119 -16.72 12.13 -0.87
N ASN A 120 -15.61 11.88 -0.21
CA ASN A 120 -14.33 12.47 -0.58
C ASN A 120 -13.16 11.69 0.03
N LEU A 121 -11.91 12.06 -0.32
CA LEU A 121 -10.72 11.39 0.20
C LEU A 121 -10.53 11.53 1.72
N LEU A 122 -11.18 12.47 2.38
CA LEU A 122 -11.08 12.63 3.83
C LEU A 122 -11.59 11.38 4.55
N ASP A 123 -12.58 10.67 3.98
CA ASP A 123 -13.11 9.42 4.52
C ASP A 123 -11.98 8.41 4.81
N LEU A 124 -10.96 8.35 3.93
CA LEU A 124 -9.83 7.43 4.07
C LEU A 124 -8.89 7.83 5.21
N PHE A 125 -8.70 9.12 5.44
CA PHE A 125 -7.90 9.60 6.57
C PHE A 125 -8.66 9.46 7.90
N GLN A 126 -9.98 9.61 7.89
CA GLN A 126 -10.82 9.31 9.04
C GLN A 126 -10.79 7.83 9.39
N GLU A 127 -10.91 6.94 8.38
CA GLU A 127 -10.75 5.51 8.56
C GLU A 127 -9.36 5.18 9.13
N ASN A 128 -8.29 5.83 8.63
CA ASN A 128 -6.96 5.65 9.19
C ASN A 128 -6.90 6.00 10.67
N ARG A 129 -7.50 7.11 11.08
CA ARG A 129 -7.57 7.53 12.49
C ARG A 129 -8.35 6.54 13.35
N ASP A 130 -9.47 6.04 12.82
CA ASP A 130 -10.43 5.27 13.61
C ASP A 130 -10.04 3.78 13.72
N HIS A 131 -9.32 3.24 12.73
CA HIS A 131 -9.04 1.80 12.65
C HIS A 131 -7.56 1.42 12.78
N TYR A 132 -6.64 2.38 12.62
CA TYR A 132 -5.20 2.07 12.66
C TYR A 132 -4.51 2.77 13.82
N PRO A 133 -4.10 2.04 14.87
CA PRO A 133 -3.31 2.60 15.96
C PRO A 133 -2.05 3.31 15.47
N ILE A 134 -1.64 4.37 16.15
CA ILE A 134 -0.39 5.09 15.82
C ILE A 134 0.77 4.13 16.00
N MET A 135 1.48 3.83 14.90
CA MET A 135 2.61 2.92 14.91
C MET A 135 3.89 3.62 15.39
N LEU A 136 4.13 4.84 14.93
CA LEU A 136 5.27 5.65 15.35
C LEU A 136 4.78 6.76 16.28
N PRO A 137 4.88 6.61 17.62
CA PRO A 137 4.40 7.57 18.58
C PRO A 137 5.34 8.77 18.69
N ILE A 138 5.65 9.38 17.57
CA ILE A 138 6.49 10.57 17.45
C ILE A 138 5.57 11.73 17.10
N CYS A 139 5.44 12.69 17.99
CA CYS A 139 4.75 13.95 17.68
C CYS A 139 5.79 14.94 17.15
N GLN A 140 5.66 15.31 15.90
CA GLN A 140 6.51 16.36 15.30
C GLN A 140 5.93 17.72 15.74
N PRO A 141 6.70 18.53 16.47
CA PRO A 141 6.29 19.89 16.79
C PRO A 141 6.28 20.75 15.53
N GLY A 142 5.34 21.65 15.40
CA GLY A 142 5.25 22.54 14.25
C GLY A 142 3.83 23.02 13.96
N ASP A 143 3.69 23.76 12.87
CA ASP A 143 2.42 24.25 12.39
C ASP A 143 1.55 23.07 11.90
N PRO A 144 0.32 22.88 12.43
CA PRO A 144 -0.62 21.87 11.94
C PRO A 144 -0.89 21.94 10.43
N GLN A 145 -0.77 23.13 9.83
CA GLN A 145 -0.95 23.31 8.39
C GLN A 145 0.11 22.59 7.55
N GLN A 146 1.26 22.24 8.14
CA GLN A 146 2.29 21.43 7.48
C GLN A 146 1.91 19.94 7.34
N LEU A 147 0.83 19.50 8.00
CA LEU A 147 0.29 18.14 7.94
C LEU A 147 1.30 17.04 8.31
N THR A 148 2.40 17.37 8.99
CA THR A 148 3.54 16.46 9.24
C THR A 148 3.09 15.20 9.99
N ASN A 149 2.30 15.36 11.06
CA ASN A 149 1.83 14.22 11.85
C ASN A 149 0.82 13.36 11.08
N LEU A 150 -0.03 13.97 10.24
CA LEU A 150 -0.94 13.26 9.36
C LEU A 150 -0.17 12.43 8.32
N MET A 151 0.84 13.02 7.69
CA MET A 151 1.71 12.33 6.73
C MET A 151 2.47 11.18 7.38
N LEU A 152 2.97 11.36 8.61
CA LEU A 152 3.65 10.32 9.37
C LEU A 152 2.71 9.14 9.66
N HIS A 153 1.51 9.40 10.15
CA HIS A 153 0.52 8.35 10.42
C HIS A 153 0.13 7.61 9.14
N ASN A 154 -0.26 8.34 8.09
CA ASN A 154 -0.61 7.77 6.79
C ASN A 154 0.55 6.97 6.17
N GLY A 155 1.78 7.40 6.39
CA GLY A 155 3.01 6.74 5.93
C GLY A 155 3.22 5.34 6.51
N THR A 156 2.58 5.01 7.63
CA THR A 156 2.63 3.70 8.28
C THR A 156 1.44 2.80 7.97
N ILE A 157 0.61 3.17 7.01
CA ILE A 157 -0.55 2.40 6.53
C ILE A 157 -0.37 2.21 5.03
N TRP A 158 -0.13 0.96 4.63
CA TRP A 158 0.28 0.62 3.26
C TRP A 158 -0.91 0.09 2.45
N ARG A 159 -1.91 0.96 2.22
CA ARG A 159 -3.01 0.59 1.32
C ARG A 159 -2.49 0.29 -0.08
N TRP A 160 -3.09 -0.68 -0.77
CA TRP A 160 -2.77 -0.98 -2.17
C TRP A 160 -3.03 0.20 -3.10
N ASN A 161 -4.04 1.02 -2.78
CA ASN A 161 -4.22 2.35 -3.32
C ASN A 161 -4.19 3.34 -2.16
N ARG A 162 -3.10 4.07 -2.01
CA ARG A 162 -2.89 4.96 -0.86
C ARG A 162 -3.14 6.42 -1.23
N PRO A 163 -4.04 7.13 -0.54
CA PRO A 163 -4.15 8.56 -0.69
C PRO A 163 -2.92 9.22 -0.06
N LEU A 164 -2.28 10.11 -0.79
CA LEU A 164 -1.17 10.90 -0.30
C LEU A 164 -1.53 12.37 -0.28
N VAL A 165 -1.21 13.05 0.80
CA VAL A 165 -1.26 14.49 0.93
C VAL A 165 0.17 15.01 1.10
N SER A 166 0.48 16.10 0.42
CA SER A 166 1.75 16.83 0.57
C SER A 166 1.50 18.31 0.32
N LEU A 167 2.47 19.15 0.62
CA LEU A 167 2.44 20.56 0.25
C LEU A 167 3.38 20.78 -0.95
N ASP A 168 2.97 21.64 -1.87
CA ASP A 168 3.85 22.11 -2.94
C ASP A 168 4.85 23.15 -2.42
N THR A 169 5.72 23.65 -3.29
CA THR A 169 6.72 24.67 -2.95
C THR A 169 6.11 26.01 -2.50
N SER A 170 4.82 26.23 -2.79
CA SER A 170 4.08 27.42 -2.35
C SER A 170 3.28 27.18 -1.06
N GLY A 171 3.36 25.97 -0.48
CA GLY A 171 2.62 25.59 0.72
C GLY A 171 1.16 25.16 0.45
N LYS A 172 0.77 24.97 -0.80
CA LYS A 172 -0.59 24.51 -1.15
C LYS A 172 -0.69 23.00 -1.06
N PRO A 173 -1.79 22.46 -0.47
CA PRO A 173 -2.01 21.03 -0.42
C PRO A 173 -2.13 20.41 -1.81
N GLN A 174 -1.46 19.29 -2.00
CA GLN A 174 -1.56 18.43 -3.18
C GLN A 174 -2.01 17.04 -2.77
N LEU A 175 -2.96 16.48 -3.51
CA LEU A 175 -3.44 15.12 -3.34
C LEU A 175 -2.99 14.25 -4.49
N ARG A 176 -2.52 13.05 -4.17
CA ARG A 176 -2.09 12.03 -5.13
C ARG A 176 -2.64 10.67 -4.71
N ILE A 177 -2.78 9.80 -5.68
CA ILE A 177 -3.05 8.38 -5.46
C ILE A 177 -1.75 7.64 -5.73
N GLU A 178 -1.27 6.90 -4.75
CA GLU A 178 -0.18 5.96 -4.92
C GLU A 178 -0.76 4.56 -5.18
N HIS A 179 -0.65 4.11 -6.42
CA HIS A 179 -1.07 2.78 -6.85
C HIS A 179 0.09 1.81 -6.69
N ARG A 180 -0.06 0.77 -5.86
CA ARG A 180 1.02 -0.12 -5.40
C ARG A 180 0.82 -1.58 -5.79
N VAL A 181 -0.27 -1.91 -6.50
CA VAL A 181 -0.63 -3.30 -6.80
C VAL A 181 0.28 -3.93 -7.85
N ALA A 182 0.87 -3.12 -8.75
CA ALA A 182 1.73 -3.62 -9.81
C ALA A 182 3.07 -4.14 -9.26
N SER A 183 3.49 -5.31 -9.73
CA SER A 183 4.86 -5.76 -9.49
C SER A 183 5.88 -4.98 -10.31
N ALA A 184 7.16 -5.13 -9.95
CA ALA A 184 8.24 -4.64 -10.80
C ALA A 184 8.20 -5.41 -12.13
N GLY A 185 8.17 -4.67 -13.24
CA GLY A 185 8.24 -5.28 -14.58
C GLY A 185 9.64 -5.86 -14.84
N PRO A 186 9.75 -6.86 -15.73
CA PRO A 186 11.02 -7.47 -16.08
C PRO A 186 11.94 -6.53 -16.86
N THR A 187 11.39 -5.55 -17.56
CA THR A 187 12.13 -4.54 -18.33
C THR A 187 11.62 -3.13 -18.04
N LEU A 188 12.38 -2.12 -18.47
CA LEU A 188 11.96 -0.72 -18.37
C LEU A 188 10.71 -0.45 -19.21
N GLU A 189 10.62 -1.08 -20.37
CA GLU A 189 9.46 -0.99 -21.27
C GLU A 189 8.19 -1.49 -20.59
N ASP A 190 8.25 -2.60 -19.86
CA ASP A 190 7.11 -3.13 -19.11
C ASP A 190 6.68 -2.18 -18.00
N ILE A 191 7.62 -1.59 -17.27
CA ILE A 191 7.35 -0.60 -16.22
C ILE A 191 6.64 0.63 -16.81
N ILE A 192 7.12 1.13 -17.96
CA ILE A 192 6.51 2.26 -18.67
C ILE A 192 5.12 1.87 -19.17
N ALA A 193 4.98 0.70 -19.81
CA ALA A 193 3.70 0.21 -20.32
C ALA A 193 2.64 0.11 -19.20
N ASN A 194 2.99 -0.48 -18.05
CA ASN A 194 2.12 -0.59 -16.89
C ASN A 194 1.71 0.78 -16.36
N THR A 195 2.64 1.74 -16.31
CA THR A 195 2.38 3.11 -15.87
C THR A 195 1.43 3.85 -16.82
N VAL A 196 1.67 3.74 -18.13
CA VAL A 196 0.85 4.36 -19.17
C VAL A 196 -0.55 3.73 -19.19
N PHE A 197 -0.63 2.40 -19.08
CA PHE A 197 -1.92 1.69 -19.02
C PHE A 197 -2.75 2.17 -17.83
N PHE A 198 -2.18 2.14 -16.61
CA PHE A 198 -2.88 2.62 -15.41
C PHE A 198 -3.39 4.07 -15.59
N SER A 199 -2.49 4.97 -15.97
CA SER A 199 -2.81 6.39 -16.12
C SER A 199 -3.85 6.63 -17.20
N GLY A 200 -3.72 5.95 -18.35
CA GLY A 200 -4.63 6.06 -19.48
C GLY A 200 -6.03 5.57 -19.15
N VAL A 201 -6.14 4.42 -18.46
CA VAL A 201 -7.45 3.88 -18.03
C VAL A 201 -8.14 4.82 -17.05
N ILE A 202 -7.41 5.30 -16.02
CA ILE A 202 -7.99 6.25 -15.05
C ILE A 202 -8.47 7.52 -15.76
N MET A 203 -7.65 8.10 -16.63
CA MET A 203 -8.03 9.31 -17.38
C MET A 203 -9.22 9.07 -18.29
N GLY A 204 -9.27 7.93 -18.99
CA GLY A 204 -10.41 7.54 -19.83
C GLY A 204 -11.71 7.39 -19.03
N MET A 205 -11.64 6.80 -17.82
CA MET A 205 -12.81 6.66 -16.95
C MET A 205 -13.30 7.99 -16.32
N LEU A 206 -12.42 8.98 -16.21
CA LEU A 206 -12.77 10.31 -15.70
C LEU A 206 -13.42 11.21 -16.74
N THR A 207 -13.36 10.85 -18.03
CA THR A 207 -13.94 11.61 -19.14
C THR A 207 -15.32 11.10 -19.59
N GLN A 208 -15.77 9.99 -19.03
CA GLN A 208 -17.11 9.41 -19.25
C GLN A 208 -18.12 10.00 -18.24
#